data_14131705fa6f57d05d4fb09d8e4dc380
#
_entry.id   14131705fa6f57d05d4fb09d8e4dc380
#
_cell.length_a   1.000
_cell.length_b   1.000
_cell.length_c   1.000
_cell.angle_alpha   90.00
_cell.angle_beta   90.00
_cell.angle_gamma   90.00
#
_symmetry.space_group_name_H-M   'P 1'
#
loop_
_entity.id
_entity.type
_entity.pdbx_description
1 polymer ?
#
loop_
_entity_poly.entity_id
_entity_poly.type
_entity_poly.pdbx_seq_one_letter_code
_entity_poly.pdbx_strand_id
1 'polypeptide(L)'
;MRILLLTALFLFGACEGVRAFCGFYVAQSGETLTNRASKVVLAHQGDRTAITMSSDVSGNPRDFALVIPVPTVVQQEQVRLVQSQTVDHLDGFSVPRLVEYFDADPCAPLMAYSLRGAMPMTAAPMAPPPSGGLGVKVEASYSVGEYDILVLSAQNSGGLLVWLNQNGYRVPAGAEPTIRSYLAQKMQFFVAKVNLERQERSGNPFLRPIQVEYRSPKFMLPIRLGTVNADGPQEMVVLALTERGRVETTNYRTVRMPTGTELPLFVKDDFSAFYKAAFDRQVQDAGGKAVFLEYAWDMGSCDPCSTAPLSPDELRELGETWRDGGQRTRFGGPSAFVTRLHIRYDIEHFTEDLALQETGDQETYQARYVLQQPFRGAAACDAGKRYQASLPLRAARQAVNLVEITDWSYADVRQRMEASGQKLP
;
A
#
# COMPACT_ATOMS: atom_id res chain seq x y z
N MET A 1 39.04 -45.25 22.05
CA MET A 1 38.36 -44.88 20.80
C MET A 1 37.26 -43.91 21.22
N ARG A 2 37.56 -42.61 21.12
CA ARG A 2 36.64 -41.51 21.51
C ARG A 2 36.04 -40.90 20.24
N ILE A 3 34.74 -41.05 20.13
CA ILE A 3 33.93 -40.49 19.04
C ILE A 3 33.60 -39.03 19.42
N LEU A 4 34.12 -38.07 18.68
CA LEU A 4 33.72 -36.65 18.72
C LEU A 4 32.44 -36.46 17.89
N LEU A 5 31.31 -36.16 18.56
CA LEU A 5 30.12 -35.65 17.91
C LEU A 5 30.32 -34.15 17.62
N LEU A 6 30.44 -33.79 16.35
CA LEU A 6 30.31 -32.40 15.88
C LEU A 6 28.83 -32.05 15.77
N THR A 7 28.34 -31.25 16.69
CA THR A 7 27.01 -30.61 16.61
C THR A 7 27.11 -29.40 15.69
N ALA A 8 26.58 -29.51 14.45
CA ALA A 8 26.43 -28.38 13.56
C ALA A 8 25.24 -27.51 14.05
N LEU A 9 25.55 -26.34 14.55
CA LEU A 9 24.60 -25.32 14.96
C LEU A 9 24.10 -24.60 13.69
N PHE A 10 22.93 -24.98 13.19
CA PHE A 10 22.23 -24.23 12.15
C PHE A 10 21.69 -22.94 12.78
N LEU A 11 22.33 -21.82 12.49
CA LEU A 11 21.78 -20.49 12.71
C LEU A 11 20.66 -20.26 11.68
N PHE A 12 19.42 -20.55 12.09
CA PHE A 12 18.26 -20.00 11.41
C PHE A 12 18.24 -18.49 11.64
N GLY A 13 18.68 -17.73 10.65
CA GLY A 13 18.46 -16.29 10.59
C GLY A 13 16.94 -16.07 10.50
N ALA A 14 16.35 -15.62 11.61
CA ALA A 14 14.98 -15.15 11.63
C ALA A 14 14.90 -13.93 10.70
N CYS A 15 14.19 -14.06 9.58
CA CYS A 15 13.84 -12.95 8.70
C CYS A 15 12.83 -12.09 9.47
N GLU A 16 13.32 -11.03 10.14
CA GLU A 16 12.46 -10.09 10.85
C GLU A 16 11.62 -9.33 9.81
N GLY A 17 10.31 -9.50 9.88
CA GLY A 17 9.36 -8.83 8.99
C GLY A 17 9.28 -7.34 9.31
N VAL A 18 9.36 -6.52 8.28
CA VAL A 18 9.18 -5.05 8.30
C VAL A 18 7.76 -4.71 8.74
N ARG A 19 7.61 -3.64 9.54
CA ARG A 19 6.36 -3.30 10.26
C ARG A 19 5.95 -1.85 9.94
N ALA A 20 4.68 -1.61 9.61
CA ALA A 20 4.21 -0.29 9.20
C ALA A 20 2.85 0.10 9.79
N PHE A 21 2.67 1.38 10.16
CA PHE A 21 1.38 1.97 10.54
C PHE A 21 1.35 3.51 10.50
N CYS A 22 0.16 4.11 10.17
CA CYS A 22 -0.05 5.57 10.12
C CYS A 22 -0.25 6.25 11.49
N GLY A 23 -0.29 5.50 12.58
CA GLY A 23 -0.37 5.98 13.95
C GLY A 23 0.63 5.24 14.82
N PHE A 24 0.49 5.31 16.15
CA PHE A 24 1.20 4.40 17.03
C PHE A 24 0.24 3.59 17.88
N TYR A 25 0.61 2.35 18.16
CA TYR A 25 -0.08 1.49 19.10
C TYR A 25 0.44 1.76 20.51
N VAL A 26 -0.47 1.90 21.44
CA VAL A 26 -0.17 2.09 22.85
C VAL A 26 -0.69 0.89 23.62
N ALA A 27 0.22 0.08 24.14
CA ALA A 27 -0.15 -1.10 24.97
C ALA A 27 -0.40 -0.70 26.42
N GLN A 28 -1.40 -1.29 27.07
CA GLN A 28 -1.60 -1.17 28.51
C GLN A 28 -0.67 -2.10 29.32
N SER A 29 -0.30 -3.23 28.77
CA SER A 29 0.45 -4.30 29.45
C SER A 29 1.76 -4.60 28.78
N GLY A 30 2.75 -3.81 28.78
CA GLY A 30 4.16 -4.18 28.50
C GLY A 30 4.50 -5.13 27.34
N GLU A 31 3.51 -5.56 26.55
CA GLU A 31 3.68 -6.43 25.39
C GLU A 31 4.04 -5.63 24.14
N THR A 32 4.92 -6.17 23.31
CA THR A 32 5.26 -5.59 22.00
C THR A 32 4.24 -6.03 20.97
N LEU A 33 3.43 -5.08 20.51
CA LEU A 33 2.54 -5.29 19.38
C LEU A 33 3.31 -5.13 18.07
N THR A 34 3.11 -6.04 17.15
CA THR A 34 3.79 -6.01 15.84
C THR A 34 2.75 -6.00 14.72
N ASN A 35 2.88 -5.04 13.82
CA ASN A 35 2.10 -4.97 12.58
C ASN A 35 2.99 -5.35 11.40
N ARG A 36 2.56 -6.25 10.52
CA ARG A 36 3.38 -6.76 9.42
C ARG A 36 3.27 -5.95 8.14
N ALA A 37 2.13 -5.39 7.87
CA ALA A 37 1.90 -4.45 6.78
C ALA A 37 0.64 -3.63 7.06
N SER A 38 0.65 -2.35 6.71
CA SER A 38 -0.54 -1.51 6.80
C SER A 38 -1.05 -1.18 5.41
N LYS A 39 -2.35 -1.33 5.22
CA LYS A 39 -3.07 -0.83 4.06
C LYS A 39 -3.89 0.37 4.50
N VAL A 40 -3.73 1.47 3.79
CA VAL A 40 -4.51 2.69 4.00
C VAL A 40 -5.25 3.03 2.73
N VAL A 41 -6.58 3.12 2.80
CA VAL A 41 -7.39 3.62 1.68
C VAL A 41 -7.75 5.07 1.94
N LEU A 42 -7.53 5.93 0.96
CA LEU A 42 -7.85 7.35 0.98
C LEU A 42 -8.88 7.64 -0.12
N ALA A 43 -10.13 7.93 0.24
CA ALA A 43 -11.08 8.50 -0.71
C ALA A 43 -11.07 10.02 -0.54
N HIS A 44 -10.64 10.76 -1.58
CA HIS A 44 -10.43 12.19 -1.50
C HIS A 44 -11.16 12.95 -2.61
N GLN A 45 -11.88 14.01 -2.20
CA GLN A 45 -12.55 14.94 -3.12
C GLN A 45 -12.54 16.35 -2.52
N GLY A 46 -11.82 17.26 -3.14
CA GLY A 46 -11.73 18.66 -2.71
C GLY A 46 -11.10 18.81 -1.33
N ASP A 47 -11.89 19.16 -0.31
CA ASP A 47 -11.46 19.25 1.09
C ASP A 47 -11.87 18.03 1.94
N ARG A 48 -12.64 17.13 1.39
CA ARG A 48 -13.14 15.93 2.08
C ARG A 48 -12.18 14.77 1.87
N THR A 49 -11.82 14.10 2.96
CA THR A 49 -11.01 12.88 2.95
C THR A 49 -11.63 11.84 3.88
N ALA A 50 -11.82 10.63 3.39
CA ALA A 50 -12.10 9.45 4.20
C ALA A 50 -10.84 8.58 4.23
N ILE A 51 -10.29 8.34 5.43
CA ILE A 51 -9.15 7.44 5.65
C ILE A 51 -9.65 6.14 6.22
N THR A 52 -9.48 5.04 5.50
CA THR A 52 -9.73 3.68 6.00
C THR A 52 -8.40 3.02 6.31
N MET A 53 -8.25 2.56 7.54
CA MET A 53 -7.03 1.91 8.02
C MET A 53 -7.31 0.44 8.30
N SER A 54 -6.60 -0.42 7.58
CA SER A 54 -6.59 -1.86 7.80
C SER A 54 -5.23 -2.27 8.38
N SER A 55 -5.25 -2.97 9.49
CA SER A 55 -4.05 -3.36 10.23
C SER A 55 -4.00 -4.86 10.44
N ASP A 56 -2.91 -5.48 10.01
CA ASP A 56 -2.59 -6.87 10.33
C ASP A 56 -1.87 -6.93 11.69
N VAL A 57 -2.61 -6.68 12.77
CA VAL A 57 -2.06 -6.75 14.12
C VAL A 57 -1.87 -8.22 14.50
N SER A 58 -0.63 -8.62 14.74
CA SER A 58 -0.29 -9.89 15.38
C SER A 58 0.13 -9.63 16.82
N GLY A 59 -0.48 -10.34 17.76
CA GLY A 59 -0.30 -10.17 19.21
C GLY A 59 -1.63 -10.31 19.95
N ASN A 60 -1.59 -10.18 21.28
CA ASN A 60 -2.82 -10.19 22.07
C ASN A 60 -3.49 -8.82 22.02
N PRO A 61 -4.67 -8.64 21.38
CA PRO A 61 -5.31 -7.34 21.22
C PRO A 61 -5.88 -6.77 22.53
N ARG A 62 -5.58 -7.39 23.66
CA ARG A 62 -6.27 -7.12 24.94
C ARG A 62 -6.14 -5.71 25.46
N ASP A 63 -5.10 -4.97 25.09
CA ASP A 63 -4.80 -3.71 25.76
C ASP A 63 -4.11 -2.69 24.86
N PHE A 64 -4.55 -2.51 23.61
CA PHE A 64 -3.99 -1.46 22.79
C PHE A 64 -5.00 -0.43 22.32
N ALA A 65 -4.53 0.75 22.07
CA ALA A 65 -5.25 1.80 21.38
C ALA A 65 -4.45 2.30 20.19
N LEU A 66 -5.18 2.64 19.16
CA LEU A 66 -4.70 3.29 17.97
C LEU A 66 -4.78 4.81 18.18
N VAL A 67 -3.68 5.54 18.04
CA VAL A 67 -3.64 7.00 18.15
C VAL A 67 -3.28 7.61 16.81
N ILE A 68 -4.18 8.40 16.25
CA ILE A 68 -4.04 8.99 14.91
C ILE A 68 -4.23 10.51 15.02
N PRO A 69 -3.29 11.33 14.51
CA PRO A 69 -3.52 12.74 14.36
C PRO A 69 -4.57 13.02 13.27
N VAL A 70 -5.56 13.81 13.58
CA VAL A 70 -6.62 14.22 12.65
C VAL A 70 -6.73 15.75 12.61
N PRO A 71 -7.07 16.36 11.46
CA PRO A 71 -7.05 17.82 11.32
C PRO A 71 -8.21 18.52 12.04
N THR A 72 -9.27 17.79 12.38
CA THR A 72 -10.48 18.34 13.00
C THR A 72 -10.99 17.42 14.10
N VAL A 73 -11.89 17.94 14.95
CA VAL A 73 -12.65 17.09 15.88
C VAL A 73 -13.58 16.19 15.06
N VAL A 74 -13.44 14.89 15.24
CA VAL A 74 -14.21 13.86 14.52
C VAL A 74 -15.41 13.46 15.37
N GLN A 75 -16.62 13.56 14.81
CA GLN A 75 -17.86 13.14 15.45
C GLN A 75 -18.20 11.69 15.13
N GLN A 76 -19.13 11.09 15.87
CA GLN A 76 -19.49 9.68 15.73
C GLN A 76 -19.92 9.31 14.30
N GLU A 77 -20.69 10.17 13.64
CA GLU A 77 -21.22 9.96 12.29
C GLU A 77 -20.13 9.94 11.21
N GLN A 78 -18.94 10.47 11.54
CA GLN A 78 -17.76 10.51 10.67
C GLN A 78 -16.88 9.27 10.82
N VAL A 79 -17.23 8.36 11.72
CA VAL A 79 -16.48 7.12 11.95
C VAL A 79 -17.35 5.91 11.64
N ARG A 80 -16.81 5.01 10.85
CA ARG A 80 -17.47 3.75 10.51
C ARG A 80 -16.48 2.60 10.40
N LEU A 81 -17.00 1.38 10.41
CA LEU A 81 -16.21 0.18 10.13
C LEU A 81 -16.44 -0.24 8.68
N VAL A 82 -15.38 -0.70 8.05
CA VAL A 82 -15.35 -1.19 6.68
C VAL A 82 -15.13 -2.70 6.70
N GLN A 83 -15.67 -3.40 5.70
CA GLN A 83 -15.41 -4.83 5.57
C GLN A 83 -13.96 -5.05 5.08
N SER A 84 -13.25 -5.98 5.71
CA SER A 84 -11.88 -6.30 5.30
C SER A 84 -11.81 -6.74 3.84
N GLN A 85 -12.83 -7.50 3.39
CA GLN A 85 -12.97 -7.97 2.02
C GLN A 85 -13.01 -6.84 0.99
N THR A 86 -13.60 -5.69 1.32
CA THR A 86 -13.64 -4.51 0.43
C THR A 86 -12.26 -3.89 0.26
N VAL A 87 -11.47 -3.80 1.34
CA VAL A 87 -10.08 -3.33 1.29
C VAL A 87 -9.21 -4.33 0.51
N ASP A 88 -9.38 -5.63 0.75
CA ASP A 88 -8.63 -6.68 0.06
C ASP A 88 -8.99 -6.77 -1.43
N HIS A 89 -10.25 -6.48 -1.80
CA HIS A 89 -10.66 -6.39 -3.20
C HIS A 89 -9.94 -5.23 -3.92
N LEU A 90 -9.90 -4.05 -3.33
CA LEU A 90 -9.17 -2.90 -3.89
C LEU A 90 -7.66 -3.16 -3.98
N ASP A 91 -7.08 -3.80 -2.96
CA ASP A 91 -5.69 -4.22 -2.97
C ASP A 91 -5.41 -5.18 -4.12
N GLY A 92 -6.20 -6.27 -4.23
CA GLY A 92 -6.07 -7.26 -5.31
C GLY A 92 -6.33 -6.70 -6.70
N PHE A 93 -7.18 -5.67 -6.83
CA PHE A 93 -7.43 -4.97 -8.09
C PHE A 93 -6.20 -4.20 -8.58
N SER A 94 -5.41 -3.61 -7.68
CA SER A 94 -4.31 -2.69 -7.98
C SER A 94 -2.90 -3.25 -7.77
N VAL A 95 -2.77 -4.49 -7.29
CA VAL A 95 -1.46 -5.11 -6.99
C VAL A 95 -0.57 -5.22 -8.24
N PRO A 96 0.76 -5.10 -8.11
CA PRO A 96 1.71 -5.41 -9.19
C PRO A 96 1.51 -6.80 -9.76
N ARG A 97 1.67 -6.94 -11.07
CA ARG A 97 1.28 -8.17 -11.78
C ARG A 97 2.42 -8.83 -12.53
N LEU A 98 2.38 -10.15 -12.51
CA LEU A 98 3.12 -11.00 -13.43
C LEU A 98 2.15 -11.45 -14.53
N VAL A 99 2.42 -11.08 -15.78
CA VAL A 99 1.62 -11.47 -16.93
C VAL A 99 2.38 -12.48 -17.77
N GLU A 100 1.66 -13.44 -18.32
CA GLU A 100 2.24 -14.52 -19.11
C GLU A 100 1.73 -14.43 -20.55
N TYR A 101 2.67 -14.31 -21.48
CA TYR A 101 2.39 -14.34 -22.89
C TYR A 101 3.02 -15.60 -23.52
N PHE A 102 2.45 -16.05 -24.64
CA PHE A 102 2.91 -17.20 -25.38
C PHE A 102 3.34 -16.76 -26.76
N ASP A 103 4.52 -17.19 -27.21
CA ASP A 103 4.97 -16.94 -28.56
C ASP A 103 4.04 -17.64 -29.55
N ALA A 104 3.65 -16.91 -30.59
CA ALA A 104 2.91 -17.48 -31.70
C ALA A 104 3.76 -18.50 -32.49
N ASP A 105 3.10 -19.38 -33.24
CA ASP A 105 3.78 -20.27 -34.17
C ASP A 105 4.61 -19.45 -35.17
N PRO A 106 5.96 -19.56 -35.16
CA PRO A 106 6.82 -18.81 -36.05
C PRO A 106 6.67 -19.19 -37.52
N CYS A 107 5.97 -20.29 -37.82
CA CYS A 107 5.68 -20.75 -39.15
C CYS A 107 4.27 -20.37 -39.65
N ALA A 108 3.43 -19.76 -38.81
CA ALA A 108 2.12 -19.29 -39.21
C ALA A 108 2.17 -17.96 -39.99
N PRO A 109 1.26 -17.69 -40.95
CA PRO A 109 1.17 -16.41 -41.64
C PRO A 109 0.69 -15.29 -40.70
N LEU A 110 1.32 -14.10 -40.79
CA LEU A 110 1.01 -12.95 -39.96
C LEU A 110 -0.36 -12.31 -40.32
N MET A 111 -1.24 -12.17 -39.31
CA MET A 111 -2.44 -11.37 -39.40
C MET A 111 -2.28 -10.07 -38.59
N ALA A 112 -2.66 -8.93 -39.16
CA ALA A 112 -2.54 -7.61 -38.54
C ALA A 112 -3.87 -7.14 -37.88
N TYR A 113 -3.80 -6.59 -36.67
CA TYR A 113 -4.90 -5.93 -35.99
C TYR A 113 -4.56 -4.47 -35.67
N SER A 114 -5.56 -3.57 -35.78
CA SER A 114 -5.44 -2.16 -35.49
C SER A 114 -6.42 -1.69 -34.41
N LEU A 115 -5.96 -0.78 -33.52
CA LEU A 115 -6.71 -0.18 -32.42
C LEU A 115 -6.86 1.35 -32.56
N ARG A 116 -7.94 1.92 -32.06
CA ARG A 116 -8.23 3.37 -31.91
C ARG A 116 -8.92 3.61 -30.58
N GLY A 117 -8.85 4.67 -30.00
CA GLY A 117 -8.44 5.75 -29.17
C GLY A 117 -9.48 6.84 -28.87
N ALA A 118 -9.57 7.35 -27.67
CA ALA A 118 -9.31 8.58 -26.94
C ALA A 118 -10.40 9.59 -26.52
N MET A 119 -10.31 10.12 -25.29
CA MET A 119 -10.23 11.50 -24.73
C MET A 119 -11.52 12.28 -24.29
N PRO A 120 -11.44 13.46 -23.52
CA PRO A 120 -11.54 13.61 -22.05
C PRO A 120 -12.45 14.78 -21.52
N MET A 121 -12.30 15.21 -20.21
CA MET A 121 -12.54 16.53 -19.50
C MET A 121 -13.76 16.68 -18.55
N THR A 122 -13.80 17.37 -17.47
CA THR A 122 -13.27 18.35 -16.47
C THR A 122 -14.40 18.93 -15.59
N ALA A 123 -14.37 19.36 -14.39
CA ALA A 123 -13.81 20.09 -13.28
C ALA A 123 -14.81 20.81 -12.31
N ALA A 124 -14.64 20.72 -10.98
CA ALA A 124 -14.60 21.56 -9.75
C ALA A 124 -15.66 22.66 -9.39
N PRO A 125 -15.64 23.39 -8.21
CA PRO A 125 -15.16 23.16 -6.83
C PRO A 125 -15.95 23.79 -5.61
N MET A 126 -15.45 23.69 -4.33
CA MET A 126 -15.32 24.62 -3.15
C MET A 126 -16.32 24.66 -1.96
N ALA A 127 -15.89 24.74 -0.81
CA ALA A 127 -15.57 24.87 0.63
C ALA A 127 -16.14 26.12 1.39
N PRO A 128 -15.78 26.51 2.67
CA PRO A 128 -15.53 25.93 4.01
C PRO A 128 -16.18 26.75 5.22
N PRO A 129 -15.60 27.06 6.41
CA PRO A 129 -15.15 26.43 7.66
C PRO A 129 -15.75 27.04 9.01
N PRO A 130 -15.13 27.29 10.22
CA PRO A 130 -14.29 26.54 11.16
C PRO A 130 -14.56 26.73 12.72
N SER A 131 -13.64 26.14 13.60
CA SER A 131 -13.05 26.55 14.92
C SER A 131 -13.74 26.17 16.26
N GLY A 132 -13.07 25.86 17.37
CA GLY A 132 -11.77 25.89 17.96
C GLY A 132 -11.77 25.90 19.51
N GLY A 133 -10.69 25.38 20.19
CA GLY A 133 -10.12 25.84 21.46
C GLY A 133 -9.98 25.01 22.74
N LEU A 134 -8.77 24.73 23.19
CA LEU A 134 -8.03 24.86 24.45
C LEU A 134 -8.07 23.76 25.55
N GLY A 135 -6.87 23.27 25.92
CA GLY A 135 -6.58 22.33 27.01
C GLY A 135 -6.55 20.91 26.47
N VAL A 136 -6.12 19.88 27.23
CA VAL A 136 -6.53 18.53 26.84
C VAL A 136 -8.00 18.42 27.19
N LYS A 137 -8.84 18.44 26.20
CA LYS A 137 -10.27 18.27 26.31
C LYS A 137 -10.64 17.00 25.56
N VAL A 138 -11.41 16.14 26.21
CA VAL A 138 -12.12 15.08 25.48
C VAL A 138 -13.22 15.79 24.70
N GLU A 139 -12.97 15.99 23.41
CA GLU A 139 -13.90 16.69 22.52
C GLU A 139 -15.08 15.80 22.14
N ALA A 140 -14.83 14.48 22.02
CA ALA A 140 -15.86 13.49 21.77
C ALA A 140 -15.48 12.15 22.39
N SER A 141 -16.50 11.38 22.83
CA SER A 141 -16.35 10.00 23.33
C SER A 141 -17.56 9.19 22.88
N TYR A 142 -17.32 8.13 22.13
CA TYR A 142 -18.37 7.25 21.59
C TYR A 142 -17.80 5.87 21.23
N SER A 143 -18.69 4.93 20.89
CA SER A 143 -18.29 3.59 20.47
C SER A 143 -18.76 3.31 19.06
N VAL A 144 -17.90 2.66 18.26
CA VAL A 144 -18.22 2.18 16.92
C VAL A 144 -17.75 0.73 16.79
N GLY A 145 -18.70 -0.21 16.70
CA GLY A 145 -18.40 -1.64 16.70
C GLY A 145 -17.55 -2.06 17.89
N GLU A 146 -16.41 -2.68 17.62
CA GLU A 146 -15.44 -3.13 18.61
C GLU A 146 -14.52 -2.03 19.18
N TYR A 147 -14.67 -0.78 18.75
CA TYR A 147 -13.81 0.31 19.20
C TYR A 147 -14.53 1.27 20.15
N ASP A 148 -13.84 1.63 21.22
CA ASP A 148 -14.16 2.78 22.07
C ASP A 148 -13.28 3.95 21.65
N ILE A 149 -13.88 5.05 21.26
CA ILE A 149 -13.23 6.18 20.60
C ILE A 149 -13.24 7.40 21.49
N LEU A 150 -12.09 8.03 21.58
CA LEU A 150 -11.91 9.34 22.19
C LEU A 150 -11.27 10.29 21.18
N VAL A 151 -11.78 11.50 21.08
CA VAL A 151 -11.14 12.56 20.31
C VAL A 151 -10.60 13.59 21.29
N LEU A 152 -9.29 13.78 21.27
CA LEU A 152 -8.58 14.61 22.22
C LEU A 152 -8.03 15.85 21.53
N SER A 153 -8.27 17.03 22.12
CA SER A 153 -7.49 18.22 21.85
C SER A 153 -6.51 18.48 22.99
N ALA A 154 -5.33 19.01 22.69
CA ALA A 154 -4.36 19.34 23.72
C ALA A 154 -3.64 20.66 23.41
N GLN A 155 -3.38 21.45 24.45
CA GLN A 155 -2.63 22.71 24.33
C GLN A 155 -1.13 22.49 24.26
N ASN A 156 -0.63 21.43 24.89
CA ASN A 156 0.78 21.09 24.90
C ASN A 156 1.01 19.57 24.90
N SER A 157 2.18 19.16 24.39
CA SER A 157 2.56 17.76 24.26
C SER A 157 2.68 17.05 25.60
N GLY A 158 3.25 17.72 26.61
CA GLY A 158 3.40 17.15 27.95
C GLY A 158 2.06 16.81 28.60
N GLY A 159 1.04 17.67 28.46
CA GLY A 159 -0.31 17.41 28.96
C GLY A 159 -0.94 16.18 28.30
N LEU A 160 -0.79 16.04 26.99
CA LEU A 160 -1.30 14.86 26.27
C LEU A 160 -0.58 13.58 26.69
N LEU A 161 0.75 13.61 26.83
CA LEU A 161 1.53 12.47 27.29
C LEU A 161 1.14 12.03 28.70
N VAL A 162 1.00 13.00 29.63
CA VAL A 162 0.54 12.73 31.00
C VAL A 162 -0.85 12.12 30.98
N TRP A 163 -1.77 12.69 30.22
CA TRP A 163 -3.14 12.17 30.09
C TRP A 163 -3.16 10.74 29.56
N LEU A 164 -2.44 10.46 28.47
CA LEU A 164 -2.34 9.11 27.90
C LEU A 164 -1.79 8.11 28.92
N ASN A 165 -0.71 8.45 29.63
CA ASN A 165 -0.13 7.59 30.67
C ASN A 165 -1.09 7.36 31.86
N GLN A 166 -1.79 8.39 32.33
CA GLN A 166 -2.78 8.28 33.41
C GLN A 166 -3.98 7.42 33.03
N ASN A 167 -4.32 7.37 31.75
CA ASN A 167 -5.39 6.49 31.23
C ASN A 167 -4.86 5.10 30.80
N GLY A 168 -3.64 4.76 31.22
CA GLY A 168 -3.07 3.42 31.02
C GLY A 168 -2.38 3.21 29.69
N TYR A 169 -2.24 4.23 28.85
CA TYR A 169 -1.55 4.13 27.57
C TYR A 169 -0.06 4.43 27.74
N ARG A 170 0.79 3.46 27.44
CA ARG A 170 2.25 3.65 27.47
C ARG A 170 2.74 4.28 26.17
N VAL A 171 2.96 5.57 26.22
CA VAL A 171 3.52 6.29 25.08
C VAL A 171 5.02 6.03 24.97
N PRO A 172 5.53 5.72 23.77
CA PRO A 172 6.97 5.45 23.57
C PRO A 172 7.85 6.63 23.95
N ALA A 173 9.03 6.33 24.45
CA ALA A 173 10.08 7.33 24.60
C ALA A 173 10.41 7.94 23.22
N GLY A 174 10.46 9.28 23.14
CA GLY A 174 10.70 9.97 21.87
C GLY A 174 9.45 10.41 21.08
N ALA A 175 8.22 10.04 21.50
CA ALA A 175 6.98 10.50 20.86
C ALA A 175 6.72 12.02 21.02
N GLU A 176 7.25 12.63 22.06
CA GLU A 176 6.95 14.03 22.41
C GLU A 176 7.26 15.03 21.28
N PRO A 177 8.43 15.01 20.61
CA PRO A 177 8.70 15.94 19.52
C PRO A 177 7.71 15.83 18.37
N THR A 178 7.32 14.59 18.02
CA THR A 178 6.34 14.31 16.97
C THR A 178 4.95 14.80 17.37
N ILE A 179 4.50 14.52 18.59
CA ILE A 179 3.22 15.02 19.13
C ILE A 179 3.21 16.55 19.15
N ARG A 180 4.29 17.18 19.60
CA ARG A 180 4.43 18.65 19.61
C ARG A 180 4.28 19.26 18.22
N SER A 181 4.85 18.61 17.21
CA SER A 181 4.73 19.02 15.81
C SER A 181 3.28 18.96 15.30
N TYR A 182 2.49 17.96 15.69
CA TYR A 182 1.06 17.89 15.35
C TYR A 182 0.25 18.95 16.08
N LEU A 183 0.52 19.20 17.34
CA LEU A 183 -0.13 20.26 18.10
C LEU A 183 0.16 21.64 17.52
N ALA A 184 1.40 21.90 17.08
CA ALA A 184 1.75 23.13 16.37
C ALA A 184 0.95 23.32 15.08
N GLN A 185 0.52 22.25 14.45
CA GLN A 185 -0.38 22.24 13.29
C GLN A 185 -1.88 22.28 13.67
N LYS A 186 -2.20 22.40 14.97
CA LYS A 186 -3.56 22.39 15.52
C LYS A 186 -4.34 21.10 15.26
N MET A 187 -3.63 19.98 15.13
CA MET A 187 -4.26 18.67 14.94
C MET A 187 -4.83 18.16 16.27
N GLN A 188 -5.88 17.38 16.17
CA GLN A 188 -6.50 16.61 17.22
C GLN A 188 -5.95 15.19 17.23
N PHE A 189 -6.24 14.44 18.31
CA PHE A 189 -5.81 13.03 18.40
C PHE A 189 -7.04 12.14 18.53
N PHE A 190 -7.25 11.35 17.50
CA PHE A 190 -8.24 10.30 17.48
C PHE A 190 -7.64 9.06 18.15
N VAL A 191 -8.23 8.63 19.25
CA VAL A 191 -7.79 7.46 20.01
C VAL A 191 -8.87 6.40 19.92
N ALA A 192 -8.57 5.27 19.30
CA ALA A 192 -9.48 4.12 19.18
C ALA A 192 -8.94 2.95 20.00
N LYS A 193 -9.61 2.62 21.09
CA LYS A 193 -9.31 1.48 21.95
C LYS A 193 -10.16 0.27 21.54
N VAL A 194 -9.55 -0.89 21.44
CA VAL A 194 -10.29 -2.14 21.16
C VAL A 194 -11.03 -2.61 22.42
N ASN A 195 -12.31 -2.88 22.27
CA ASN A 195 -13.15 -3.51 23.28
C ASN A 195 -13.30 -5.02 22.92
N LEU A 196 -12.59 -5.84 23.65
CA LEU A 196 -12.52 -7.28 23.35
C LEU A 196 -13.83 -8.01 23.49
N GLU A 197 -14.63 -7.68 24.51
CA GLU A 197 -15.92 -8.33 24.67
C GLU A 197 -16.84 -8.08 23.46
N ARG A 198 -16.72 -6.90 22.85
CA ARG A 198 -17.46 -6.59 21.62
C ARG A 198 -16.83 -7.24 20.40
N GLN A 199 -15.52 -7.34 20.35
CA GLN A 199 -14.81 -8.02 19.28
C GLN A 199 -15.12 -9.53 19.29
N GLU A 200 -15.04 -10.19 20.43
CA GLU A 200 -15.40 -11.61 20.58
C GLU A 200 -16.87 -11.87 20.21
N ARG A 201 -17.77 -11.00 20.64
CA ARG A 201 -19.21 -11.09 20.28
C ARG A 201 -19.48 -10.87 18.79
N SER A 202 -18.60 -10.16 18.07
CA SER A 202 -18.76 -9.95 16.62
C SER A 202 -18.54 -11.24 15.82
N GLY A 203 -17.89 -12.25 16.38
CA GLY A 203 -17.50 -13.49 15.71
C GLY A 203 -16.42 -13.32 14.65
N ASN A 204 -15.85 -12.12 14.51
CA ASN A 204 -14.79 -11.85 13.55
C ASN A 204 -13.42 -12.09 14.21
N PRO A 205 -12.54 -12.95 13.66
CA PRO A 205 -11.24 -13.22 14.25
C PRO A 205 -10.26 -12.06 14.11
N PHE A 206 -10.52 -11.11 13.21
CA PHE A 206 -9.69 -9.94 12.94
C PHE A 206 -10.43 -8.65 13.28
N LEU A 207 -9.68 -7.61 13.64
CA LEU A 207 -10.23 -6.27 13.79
C LEU A 207 -10.68 -5.73 12.42
N ARG A 208 -11.88 -5.18 12.38
CA ARG A 208 -12.38 -4.57 11.14
C ARG A 208 -11.65 -3.25 10.87
N PRO A 209 -11.34 -2.94 9.61
CA PRO A 209 -10.80 -1.65 9.23
C PRO A 209 -11.67 -0.50 9.74
N ILE A 210 -11.03 0.49 10.36
CA ILE A 210 -11.71 1.69 10.83
C ILE A 210 -11.55 2.82 9.82
N GLN A 211 -12.64 3.47 9.49
CA GLN A 211 -12.68 4.63 8.60
C GLN A 211 -13.00 5.88 9.38
N VAL A 212 -12.24 6.94 9.12
CA VAL A 212 -12.46 8.29 9.68
C VAL A 212 -12.62 9.27 8.52
N GLU A 213 -13.71 10.02 8.54
CA GLU A 213 -13.98 11.05 7.54
C GLU A 213 -13.80 12.44 8.16
N TYR A 214 -13.14 13.34 7.43
CA TYR A 214 -12.99 14.72 7.85
C TYR A 214 -12.87 15.68 6.66
N ARG A 215 -12.99 16.97 6.95
CA ARG A 215 -12.72 18.05 5.98
C ARG A 215 -11.45 18.80 6.38
N SER A 216 -10.56 19.01 5.42
CA SER A 216 -9.32 19.74 5.61
C SER A 216 -8.80 20.25 4.27
N PRO A 217 -8.28 21.49 4.20
CA PRO A 217 -7.59 21.96 2.99
C PRO A 217 -6.27 21.24 2.74
N LYS A 218 -5.76 20.50 3.75
CA LYS A 218 -4.55 19.68 3.61
C LYS A 218 -4.93 18.25 3.29
N PHE A 219 -4.53 17.76 2.14
CA PHE A 219 -4.54 16.35 1.82
C PHE A 219 -3.22 15.75 2.27
N MET A 220 -3.22 15.07 3.40
CA MET A 220 -2.03 14.51 4.02
C MET A 220 -2.31 13.17 4.71
N LEU A 221 -1.26 12.37 4.85
CA LEU A 221 -1.27 11.14 5.62
C LEU A 221 -0.21 11.21 6.73
N PRO A 222 -0.61 11.21 8.02
CA PRO A 222 0.33 11.26 9.13
C PRO A 222 1.02 9.91 9.29
N ILE A 223 2.33 9.85 9.04
CA ILE A 223 3.13 8.63 9.13
C ILE A 223 4.16 8.65 10.26
N ARG A 224 4.54 9.83 10.73
CA ARG A 224 5.66 9.97 11.71
C ARG A 224 5.39 9.31 13.05
N LEU A 225 4.14 9.27 13.53
CA LEU A 225 3.86 8.56 14.79
C LEU A 225 4.15 7.06 14.66
N GLY A 226 3.93 6.47 13.50
CA GLY A 226 4.25 5.07 13.24
C GLY A 226 5.74 4.75 13.39
N THR A 227 6.63 5.71 13.12
CA THR A 227 8.07 5.48 13.22
C THR A 227 8.60 5.47 14.66
N VAL A 228 7.86 6.03 15.62
CA VAL A 228 8.31 6.16 17.01
C VAL A 228 8.41 4.81 17.74
N ASN A 229 7.58 3.85 17.37
CA ASN A 229 7.58 2.49 17.93
C ASN A 229 8.27 1.46 17.03
N ALA A 230 8.83 1.91 15.91
CA ALA A 230 9.34 0.99 14.92
C ALA A 230 10.72 0.45 15.30
N ASP A 231 10.87 -0.85 15.12
CA ASP A 231 12.14 -1.56 15.20
C ASP A 231 12.70 -1.67 13.76
N GLY A 232 13.15 -0.52 13.20
CA GLY A 232 13.62 -0.40 11.82
C GLY A 232 12.57 0.16 10.84
N PRO A 233 12.87 0.12 9.52
CA PRO A 233 11.98 0.62 8.48
C PRO A 233 10.64 -0.11 8.45
N GLN A 234 9.58 0.63 8.12
CA GLN A 234 8.21 0.12 7.98
C GLN A 234 7.75 0.17 6.54
N GLU A 235 6.79 -0.69 6.19
CA GLU A 235 6.15 -0.68 4.87
C GLU A 235 4.66 -0.36 4.96
N MET A 236 4.17 0.41 4.00
CA MET A 236 2.78 0.79 3.88
C MET A 236 2.36 0.83 2.41
N VAL A 237 1.16 0.35 2.16
CA VAL A 237 0.47 0.54 0.88
C VAL A 237 -0.64 1.57 1.06
N VAL A 238 -0.59 2.65 0.28
CA VAL A 238 -1.64 3.67 0.20
C VAL A 238 -2.42 3.46 -1.09
N LEU A 239 -3.72 3.24 -0.95
CA LEU A 239 -4.68 3.06 -2.03
C LEU A 239 -5.56 4.32 -2.09
N ALA A 240 -5.27 5.23 -3.01
CA ALA A 240 -6.03 6.46 -3.14
C ALA A 240 -7.11 6.33 -4.21
N LEU A 241 -8.34 6.73 -3.86
CA LEU A 241 -9.50 6.85 -4.73
C LEU A 241 -9.78 8.33 -4.93
N THR A 242 -9.79 8.78 -6.18
CA THR A 242 -10.00 10.18 -6.57
C THR A 242 -10.89 10.27 -7.80
N GLU A 243 -11.38 11.48 -8.10
CA GLU A 243 -12.27 11.73 -9.22
C GLU A 243 -11.51 12.08 -10.50
N ARG A 244 -10.41 12.85 -10.40
CA ARG A 244 -9.81 13.55 -11.55
C ARG A 244 -8.57 12.89 -12.12
N GLY A 245 -7.82 12.16 -11.32
CA GLY A 245 -6.58 11.52 -11.75
C GLY A 245 -5.72 11.05 -10.59
N ARG A 246 -4.49 10.67 -10.88
CA ARG A 246 -3.62 10.03 -9.89
C ARG A 246 -3.21 10.95 -8.74
N VAL A 247 -2.93 10.32 -7.60
CA VAL A 247 -2.36 10.98 -6.42
C VAL A 247 -0.83 10.90 -6.46
N GLU A 248 -0.18 12.00 -6.11
CA GLU A 248 1.26 12.09 -5.93
C GLU A 248 1.61 12.72 -4.58
N THR A 249 2.84 12.50 -4.11
CA THR A 249 3.39 13.24 -2.97
C THR A 249 3.99 14.56 -3.42
N THR A 250 3.82 15.63 -2.61
CA THR A 250 4.36 16.96 -2.90
C THR A 250 5.69 17.24 -2.19
N ASN A 251 5.98 16.52 -1.11
CA ASN A 251 7.19 16.70 -0.30
C ASN A 251 8.18 15.54 -0.39
N TYR A 252 7.80 14.43 -1.03
CA TYR A 252 8.68 13.34 -1.39
C TYR A 252 8.55 13.04 -2.88
N ARG A 253 9.59 12.48 -3.46
CA ARG A 253 9.58 12.10 -4.88
C ARG A 253 8.70 10.88 -5.08
N THR A 254 7.74 10.96 -6.00
CA THR A 254 6.98 9.80 -6.48
C THR A 254 7.74 9.16 -7.64
N VAL A 255 8.14 7.90 -7.50
CA VAL A 255 8.93 7.13 -8.46
C VAL A 255 8.08 5.97 -8.98
N ARG A 256 8.05 5.76 -10.29
CA ARG A 256 7.37 4.59 -10.87
C ARG A 256 8.21 3.33 -10.66
N MET A 257 7.58 2.24 -10.25
CA MET A 257 8.22 0.92 -10.27
C MET A 257 8.55 0.50 -11.70
N PRO A 258 9.59 -0.32 -11.96
CA PRO A 258 9.85 -0.87 -13.29
C PRO A 258 8.62 -1.61 -13.85
N THR A 259 8.33 -1.43 -15.14
CA THR A 259 7.20 -2.10 -15.81
C THR A 259 7.58 -2.62 -17.19
N GLY A 260 6.86 -3.63 -17.69
CA GLY A 260 7.07 -4.21 -19.01
C GLY A 260 8.34 -5.05 -19.13
N THR A 261 9.04 -5.32 -18.04
CA THR A 261 10.31 -6.06 -18.04
C THR A 261 10.07 -7.55 -18.26
N GLU A 262 10.70 -8.11 -19.29
CA GLU A 262 10.71 -9.56 -19.50
C GLU A 262 11.62 -10.25 -18.49
N LEU A 263 11.09 -11.27 -17.82
CA LEU A 263 11.76 -12.02 -16.77
C LEU A 263 11.98 -13.49 -17.13
N PRO A 264 12.95 -14.17 -16.50
CA PRO A 264 13.10 -15.63 -16.58
C PRO A 264 11.85 -16.36 -16.10
N LEU A 265 11.54 -17.50 -16.71
CA LEU A 265 10.31 -18.26 -16.46
C LEU A 265 10.17 -18.75 -15.02
N PHE A 266 11.27 -19.04 -14.32
CA PHE A 266 11.25 -19.50 -12.94
C PHE A 266 10.67 -18.47 -11.96
N VAL A 267 10.64 -17.19 -12.33
CA VAL A 267 10.05 -16.13 -11.48
C VAL A 267 8.56 -16.35 -11.25
N LYS A 268 7.89 -17.14 -12.09
CA LYS A 268 6.49 -17.53 -11.89
C LYS A 268 6.24 -18.16 -10.52
N ASP A 269 7.12 -19.05 -10.11
CA ASP A 269 6.98 -19.83 -8.88
C ASP A 269 7.52 -19.08 -7.65
N ASP A 270 8.21 -17.95 -7.86
CA ASP A 270 8.89 -17.17 -6.82
C ASP A 270 8.61 -15.65 -6.95
N PHE A 271 7.43 -15.28 -7.44
CA PHE A 271 7.10 -13.90 -7.73
C PHE A 271 7.17 -13.00 -6.48
N SER A 272 6.77 -13.51 -5.32
CA SER A 272 6.82 -12.76 -4.07
C SER A 272 8.25 -12.36 -3.68
N ALA A 273 9.20 -13.31 -3.76
CA ALA A 273 10.62 -13.03 -3.46
C ALA A 273 11.24 -12.10 -4.51
N PHE A 274 10.88 -12.29 -5.78
CA PHE A 274 11.27 -11.39 -6.86
C PHE A 274 10.78 -9.96 -6.59
N TYR A 275 9.49 -9.78 -6.33
CA TYR A 275 8.91 -8.44 -6.15
C TYR A 275 9.50 -7.74 -4.93
N LYS A 276 9.70 -8.48 -3.83
CA LYS A 276 10.40 -7.95 -2.66
C LYS A 276 11.81 -7.44 -3.01
N ALA A 277 12.60 -8.22 -3.74
CA ALA A 277 13.95 -7.83 -4.14
C ALA A 277 13.93 -6.62 -5.10
N ALA A 278 12.98 -6.58 -6.04
CA ALA A 278 12.81 -5.44 -6.93
C ALA A 278 12.43 -4.16 -6.17
N PHE A 279 11.56 -4.26 -5.19
CA PHE A 279 11.21 -3.12 -4.33
C PHE A 279 12.40 -2.69 -3.46
N ASP A 280 13.12 -3.63 -2.83
CA ASP A 280 14.33 -3.37 -2.05
C ASP A 280 15.36 -2.59 -2.88
N ARG A 281 15.56 -3.00 -4.13
CA ARG A 281 16.47 -2.33 -5.07
C ARG A 281 16.02 -0.90 -5.38
N GLN A 282 14.74 -0.67 -5.68
CA GLN A 282 14.22 0.65 -5.96
C GLN A 282 14.32 1.59 -4.74
N VAL A 283 14.11 1.08 -3.53
CA VAL A 283 14.31 1.84 -2.29
C VAL A 283 15.77 2.27 -2.13
N GLN A 284 16.72 1.37 -2.39
CA GLN A 284 18.15 1.68 -2.34
C GLN A 284 18.55 2.73 -3.38
N ASP A 285 18.14 2.57 -4.64
CA ASP A 285 18.44 3.49 -5.73
C ASP A 285 17.84 4.88 -5.49
N ALA A 286 16.72 4.95 -4.75
CA ALA A 286 16.11 6.21 -4.34
C ALA A 286 16.70 6.81 -3.05
N GLY A 287 17.68 6.17 -2.43
CA GLY A 287 18.28 6.60 -1.17
C GLY A 287 17.32 6.58 0.01
N GLY A 288 16.34 5.68 0.02
CA GLY A 288 15.35 5.52 1.10
C GLY A 288 14.29 6.62 1.19
N LYS A 289 14.26 7.61 0.28
CA LYS A 289 13.44 8.83 0.37
C LYS A 289 12.46 9.00 -0.79
N ALA A 290 11.78 7.94 -1.18
CA ALA A 290 10.80 8.00 -2.27
C ALA A 290 9.52 7.22 -1.93
N VAL A 291 8.45 7.62 -2.59
CA VAL A 291 7.18 6.92 -2.62
C VAL A 291 7.06 6.26 -3.99
N PHE A 292 6.70 4.97 -4.03
CA PHE A 292 6.74 4.19 -5.26
C PHE A 292 5.33 4.00 -5.82
N LEU A 293 5.13 4.47 -7.05
CA LEU A 293 3.89 4.27 -7.79
C LEU A 293 3.89 2.86 -8.38
N GLU A 294 2.92 2.05 -7.97
CA GLU A 294 2.70 0.68 -8.46
C GLU A 294 1.52 0.57 -9.44
N TYR A 295 0.52 1.42 -9.25
CA TYR A 295 -0.69 1.42 -10.06
C TYR A 295 -1.31 2.83 -10.14
N ALA A 296 -1.80 3.22 -11.33
CA ALA A 296 -2.59 4.41 -11.56
C ALA A 296 -3.54 4.15 -12.74
N TRP A 297 -4.86 4.07 -12.50
CA TRP A 297 -5.82 3.70 -13.53
C TRP A 297 -7.24 4.11 -13.16
N ASP A 298 -8.02 4.54 -14.16
CA ASP A 298 -9.46 4.73 -14.00
C ASP A 298 -10.17 3.37 -13.95
N MET A 299 -10.85 3.07 -12.85
CA MET A 299 -11.57 1.81 -12.63
C MET A 299 -12.69 1.57 -13.66
N GLY A 300 -13.19 2.62 -14.30
CA GLY A 300 -14.19 2.54 -15.38
C GLY A 300 -13.61 2.11 -16.74
N SER A 301 -12.29 2.09 -16.89
CA SER A 301 -11.60 1.59 -18.08
C SER A 301 -10.81 0.34 -17.72
N CYS A 302 -11.14 -0.78 -18.35
CA CYS A 302 -10.51 -2.06 -18.05
C CYS A 302 -9.10 -2.18 -18.67
N ASP A 303 -8.07 -2.31 -17.88
CA ASP A 303 -6.89 -3.10 -18.21
C ASP A 303 -7.31 -4.58 -18.26
N PRO A 304 -6.69 -5.48 -19.06
CA PRO A 304 -7.17 -6.87 -19.16
C PRO A 304 -7.45 -7.45 -17.77
N CYS A 305 -8.73 -7.47 -17.43
CA CYS A 305 -9.24 -7.55 -16.08
C CYS A 305 -8.95 -8.92 -15.48
N SER A 306 -7.93 -9.03 -14.67
CA SER A 306 -7.71 -10.23 -13.85
C SER A 306 -8.59 -10.21 -12.59
N THR A 307 -9.04 -9.02 -12.15
CA THR A 307 -9.93 -8.81 -11.02
C THR A 307 -11.04 -7.85 -11.44
N ALA A 308 -12.29 -8.14 -11.10
CA ALA A 308 -13.39 -7.23 -11.37
C ALA A 308 -13.18 -5.87 -10.69
N PRO A 309 -13.62 -4.76 -11.27
CA PRO A 309 -13.64 -3.48 -10.57
C PRO A 309 -14.59 -3.53 -9.37
N LEU A 310 -14.32 -2.70 -8.36
CA LEU A 310 -15.18 -2.59 -7.20
C LEU A 310 -16.59 -2.16 -7.60
N SER A 311 -17.57 -2.73 -6.92
CA SER A 311 -18.98 -2.32 -7.07
C SER A 311 -19.20 -0.91 -6.53
N PRO A 312 -20.31 -0.25 -6.95
CA PRO A 312 -20.70 1.04 -6.39
C PRO A 312 -20.88 1.04 -4.86
N ASP A 313 -21.29 -0.09 -4.28
CA ASP A 313 -21.48 -0.22 -2.84
C ASP A 313 -20.14 -0.30 -2.11
N GLU A 314 -19.19 -1.07 -2.63
CA GLU A 314 -17.83 -1.15 -2.10
C GLU A 314 -17.11 0.20 -2.17
N LEU A 315 -17.26 0.95 -3.27
CA LEU A 315 -16.68 2.29 -3.39
C LEU A 315 -17.29 3.27 -2.36
N ARG A 316 -18.63 3.24 -2.16
CA ARG A 316 -19.29 4.04 -1.13
C ARG A 316 -18.86 3.63 0.29
N GLU A 317 -18.67 2.34 0.52
CA GLU A 317 -18.12 1.84 1.79
C GLU A 317 -16.72 2.39 2.07
N LEU A 318 -15.88 2.51 1.04
CA LEU A 318 -14.54 3.12 1.14
C LEU A 318 -14.56 4.66 1.21
N GLY A 319 -15.72 5.30 1.17
CA GLY A 319 -15.88 6.75 1.34
C GLY A 319 -16.01 7.53 0.03
N GLU A 320 -16.17 6.86 -1.10
CA GLU A 320 -16.48 7.52 -2.36
C GLU A 320 -17.90 8.13 -2.32
N THR A 321 -18.07 9.41 -2.68
CA THR A 321 -19.37 10.12 -2.66
C THR A 321 -19.64 10.96 -3.91
N TRP A 322 -18.65 11.14 -4.79
CA TRP A 322 -18.80 11.99 -5.98
C TRP A 322 -19.72 11.37 -7.05
N ARG A 323 -20.03 10.10 -6.95
CA ARG A 323 -20.96 9.41 -7.89
C ARG A 323 -22.44 9.72 -7.65
N ASP A 324 -22.80 10.16 -6.47
CA ASP A 324 -24.16 10.58 -6.17
C ASP A 324 -24.63 11.77 -7.03
N GLY A 325 -23.66 12.48 -7.67
CA GLY A 325 -23.90 13.53 -8.67
C GLY A 325 -24.24 13.06 -10.09
N GLY A 326 -24.38 11.75 -10.34
CA GLY A 326 -24.93 11.23 -11.60
C GLY A 326 -23.95 11.07 -12.76
N GLN A 327 -22.64 11.24 -12.55
CA GLN A 327 -21.66 10.97 -13.62
C GLN A 327 -21.51 9.48 -13.86
N ARG A 328 -22.01 9.03 -15.00
CA ARG A 328 -21.75 7.68 -15.53
C ARG A 328 -20.56 7.75 -16.48
N THR A 329 -19.62 6.81 -16.34
CA THR A 329 -18.57 6.64 -17.34
C THR A 329 -19.17 6.25 -18.70
N ARG A 330 -18.40 6.47 -19.77
CA ARG A 330 -18.76 6.09 -21.15
C ARG A 330 -19.11 4.61 -21.29
N PHE A 331 -18.71 3.77 -20.33
CA PHE A 331 -18.94 2.33 -20.28
C PHE A 331 -19.90 1.90 -19.16
N GLY A 332 -20.55 2.85 -18.46
CA GLY A 332 -21.55 2.56 -17.43
C GLY A 332 -21.01 2.05 -16.11
N GLY A 333 -19.67 1.94 -15.95
CA GLY A 333 -19.00 1.48 -14.74
C GLY A 333 -18.72 2.60 -13.71
N PRO A 334 -18.14 2.25 -12.55
CA PRO A 334 -17.70 3.22 -11.56
C PRO A 334 -16.56 4.08 -12.14
N SER A 335 -16.62 5.40 -11.88
CA SER A 335 -15.57 6.35 -12.23
C SER A 335 -14.82 6.74 -10.97
N ALA A 336 -13.86 5.91 -10.57
CA ALA A 336 -12.89 6.23 -9.55
C ALA A 336 -11.49 5.97 -10.10
N PHE A 337 -10.64 6.99 -10.03
CA PHE A 337 -9.23 6.82 -10.38
C PHE A 337 -8.52 6.21 -9.17
N VAL A 338 -7.90 5.05 -9.38
CA VAL A 338 -7.16 4.32 -8.34
C VAL A 338 -5.67 4.64 -8.48
N THR A 339 -5.05 5.07 -7.39
CA THR A 339 -3.60 5.19 -7.28
C THR A 339 -3.09 4.30 -6.16
N ARG A 340 -2.15 3.42 -6.46
CA ARG A 340 -1.45 2.61 -5.47
C ARG A 340 -0.03 3.12 -5.29
N LEU A 341 0.28 3.53 -4.06
CA LEU A 341 1.61 3.96 -3.64
C LEU A 341 2.15 2.98 -2.60
N HIS A 342 3.39 2.52 -2.81
CA HIS A 342 4.10 1.68 -1.85
C HIS A 342 5.23 2.48 -1.22
N ILE A 343 5.38 2.40 0.10
CA ILE A 343 6.29 3.24 0.86
C ILE A 343 7.02 2.38 1.86
N ARG A 344 8.37 2.48 1.87
CA ARG A 344 9.17 2.03 3.01
C ARG A 344 9.71 3.27 3.71
N TYR A 345 9.41 3.43 4.98
CA TYR A 345 9.70 4.66 5.71
C TYR A 345 10.23 4.38 7.12
N ASP A 346 11.08 5.28 7.57
CA ASP A 346 11.64 5.32 8.91
C ASP A 346 11.83 6.78 9.36
N ILE A 347 12.28 6.97 10.59
CA ILE A 347 12.46 8.31 11.19
C ILE A 347 13.59 9.12 10.54
N GLU A 348 14.57 8.47 9.92
CA GLU A 348 15.75 9.13 9.32
C GLU A 348 15.43 9.65 7.92
N HIS A 349 14.68 8.87 7.14
CA HIS A 349 14.38 9.17 5.75
C HIS A 349 13.07 9.95 5.57
N PHE A 350 12.06 9.73 6.42
CA PHE A 350 10.78 10.40 6.36
C PHE A 350 10.56 11.30 7.58
N THR A 351 11.20 12.46 7.55
CA THR A 351 11.14 13.47 8.63
C THR A 351 9.85 14.27 8.68
N GLU A 352 9.04 14.18 7.62
CA GLU A 352 7.73 14.80 7.48
C GLU A 352 6.64 13.76 7.20
N ASP A 353 5.39 14.14 7.43
CA ASP A 353 4.24 13.36 6.99
C ASP A 353 4.08 13.45 5.47
N LEU A 354 3.36 12.50 4.86
CA LEU A 354 3.09 12.58 3.43
C LEU A 354 2.12 13.73 3.16
N ALA A 355 2.58 14.73 2.42
CA ALA A 355 1.71 15.72 1.81
C ALA A 355 1.34 15.22 0.40
N LEU A 356 0.05 15.10 0.16
CA LEU A 356 -0.51 14.50 -1.06
C LEU A 356 -1.21 15.55 -1.91
N GLN A 357 -1.31 15.28 -3.19
CA GLN A 357 -2.16 16.04 -4.11
C GLN A 357 -2.85 15.11 -5.11
N GLU A 358 -4.11 15.36 -5.40
CA GLU A 358 -4.78 14.85 -6.58
C GLU A 358 -4.32 15.65 -7.79
N THR A 359 -3.79 14.99 -8.79
CA THR A 359 -3.38 15.62 -10.06
C THR A 359 -4.49 15.48 -11.10
N GLY A 360 -4.37 16.21 -12.23
CA GLY A 360 -5.21 15.96 -13.40
C GLY A 360 -4.64 14.89 -14.36
N ASP A 361 -3.59 14.20 -13.94
CA ASP A 361 -2.94 13.18 -14.75
C ASP A 361 -3.72 11.87 -14.69
N GLN A 362 -4.23 11.45 -15.85
CA GLN A 362 -4.97 10.21 -16.06
C GLN A 362 -4.16 9.16 -16.85
N GLU A 363 -2.84 9.35 -16.97
CA GLU A 363 -1.98 8.36 -17.60
C GLU A 363 -2.10 7.03 -16.84
N THR A 364 -2.43 5.98 -17.58
CA THR A 364 -2.55 4.63 -17.03
C THR A 364 -1.18 4.04 -16.77
N TYR A 365 -1.00 3.47 -15.58
CA TYR A 365 0.25 2.86 -15.15
C TYR A 365 -0.01 1.62 -14.30
N GLN A 366 0.76 0.57 -14.53
CA GLN A 366 0.79 -0.62 -13.68
C GLN A 366 2.21 -1.17 -13.63
N ALA A 367 2.70 -1.48 -12.44
CA ALA A 367 3.90 -2.29 -12.26
C ALA A 367 3.61 -3.71 -12.75
N ARG A 368 4.05 -4.01 -13.96
CA ARG A 368 3.75 -5.26 -14.67
C ARG A 368 5.02 -5.90 -15.20
N TYR A 369 5.20 -7.16 -14.90
CA TYR A 369 6.34 -7.96 -15.30
C TYR A 369 5.88 -9.05 -16.24
N VAL A 370 6.73 -9.42 -17.19
CA VAL A 370 6.35 -10.25 -18.33
C VAL A 370 7.10 -11.57 -18.33
N LEU A 371 6.36 -12.65 -18.39
CA LEU A 371 6.89 -13.97 -18.75
C LEU A 371 6.53 -14.27 -20.19
N GLN A 372 7.52 -14.48 -21.04
CA GLN A 372 7.32 -14.83 -22.42
C GLN A 372 7.62 -16.32 -22.63
N GLN A 373 6.54 -17.13 -22.71
CA GLN A 373 6.64 -18.57 -22.94
C GLN A 373 7.05 -18.87 -24.39
N PRO A 374 8.10 -19.65 -24.60
CA PRO A 374 8.47 -20.09 -25.95
C PRO A 374 7.39 -20.95 -26.61
N PHE A 375 7.26 -20.83 -27.92
CA PHE A 375 6.44 -21.74 -28.70
C PHE A 375 6.96 -23.20 -28.58
N ARG A 376 6.06 -24.11 -28.23
CA ARG A 376 6.39 -25.51 -27.92
C ARG A 376 6.15 -26.47 -29.10
N GLY A 377 5.61 -25.96 -30.22
CA GLY A 377 5.34 -26.76 -31.41
C GLY A 377 6.56 -27.01 -32.29
N ALA A 378 6.37 -27.80 -33.35
CA ALA A 378 7.38 -28.01 -34.36
C ALA A 378 7.58 -26.76 -35.22
N ALA A 379 8.77 -26.17 -35.21
CA ALA A 379 9.11 -24.95 -35.93
C ALA A 379 10.19 -25.26 -37.01
N ALA A 380 9.85 -26.16 -37.98
CA ALA A 380 10.78 -26.67 -38.96
C ALA A 380 11.06 -25.71 -40.14
N CYS A 381 10.23 -24.68 -40.34
CA CYS A 381 10.44 -23.67 -41.37
C CYS A 381 11.65 -22.77 -41.06
N ASP A 382 12.12 -21.99 -42.02
CA ASP A 382 13.30 -21.15 -41.85
C ASP A 382 13.06 -20.01 -40.82
N ALA A 383 11.84 -19.50 -40.71
CA ALA A 383 11.46 -18.58 -39.62
C ALA A 383 11.54 -19.29 -38.26
N GLY A 384 11.06 -20.51 -38.15
CA GLY A 384 11.14 -21.33 -36.95
C GLY A 384 12.58 -21.64 -36.53
N LYS A 385 13.48 -21.93 -37.46
CA LYS A 385 14.91 -22.12 -37.17
C LYS A 385 15.54 -20.84 -36.59
N ARG A 386 15.26 -19.67 -37.21
CA ARG A 386 15.74 -18.37 -36.70
C ARG A 386 15.17 -18.05 -35.31
N TYR A 387 13.89 -18.33 -35.11
CA TYR A 387 13.26 -18.19 -33.81
C TYR A 387 13.95 -19.04 -32.73
N GLN A 388 14.15 -20.33 -32.97
CA GLN A 388 14.85 -21.22 -32.04
C GLN A 388 16.28 -20.75 -31.75
N ALA A 389 17.01 -20.25 -32.73
CA ALA A 389 18.33 -19.68 -32.54
C ALA A 389 18.33 -18.38 -31.72
N SER A 390 17.20 -17.65 -31.65
CA SER A 390 17.06 -16.43 -30.86
C SER A 390 16.77 -16.67 -29.39
N LEU A 391 16.25 -17.86 -29.02
CA LEU A 391 15.80 -18.13 -27.63
C LEU A 391 16.93 -18.02 -26.58
N PRO A 392 18.17 -18.53 -26.83
CA PRO A 392 19.25 -18.35 -25.84
C PRO A 392 19.60 -16.88 -25.60
N LEU A 393 19.62 -16.05 -26.66
CA LEU A 393 19.89 -14.61 -26.52
C LEU A 393 18.76 -13.88 -25.75
N ARG A 394 17.51 -14.30 -25.97
CA ARG A 394 16.38 -13.78 -25.17
C ARG A 394 16.54 -14.19 -23.71
N ALA A 395 16.85 -15.44 -23.43
CA ALA A 395 17.11 -15.91 -22.08
C ALA A 395 18.25 -15.12 -21.40
N ALA A 396 19.33 -14.84 -22.09
CA ALA A 396 20.43 -14.02 -21.57
C ALA A 396 19.97 -12.59 -21.22
N ARG A 397 19.14 -11.96 -22.07
CA ARG A 397 18.55 -10.63 -21.76
C ARG A 397 17.63 -10.68 -20.55
N GLN A 398 16.77 -11.70 -20.44
CA GLN A 398 15.90 -11.91 -19.27
C GLN A 398 16.72 -12.05 -17.98
N ALA A 399 17.88 -12.75 -18.03
CA ALA A 399 18.78 -12.85 -16.88
C ALA A 399 19.35 -11.48 -16.48
N VAL A 400 19.83 -10.70 -17.46
CA VAL A 400 20.34 -9.33 -17.21
C VAL A 400 19.25 -8.44 -16.64
N ASN A 401 18.07 -8.42 -17.23
CA ASN A 401 16.94 -7.66 -16.75
C ASN A 401 16.63 -7.96 -15.26
N LEU A 402 16.61 -9.25 -14.91
CA LEU A 402 16.34 -9.66 -13.53
C LEU A 402 17.41 -9.18 -12.55
N VAL A 403 18.69 -9.32 -12.92
CA VAL A 403 19.83 -8.82 -12.11
C VAL A 403 19.74 -7.30 -11.91
N GLU A 404 19.48 -6.56 -12.98
CA GLU A 404 19.40 -5.08 -12.91
C GLU A 404 18.31 -4.58 -11.98
N ILE A 405 17.16 -5.26 -11.93
CA ILE A 405 16.02 -4.80 -11.13
C ILE A 405 15.93 -5.41 -9.73
N THR A 406 16.75 -6.43 -9.39
CA THR A 406 16.69 -7.11 -8.09
C THR A 406 17.98 -7.11 -7.30
N ASP A 407 19.11 -6.83 -7.94
CA ASP A 407 20.45 -7.03 -7.38
C ASP A 407 20.81 -8.49 -7.06
N TRP A 408 20.05 -9.47 -7.62
CA TRP A 408 20.41 -10.89 -7.49
C TRP A 408 21.67 -11.21 -8.28
N SER A 409 22.50 -12.15 -7.79
CA SER A 409 23.72 -12.51 -8.49
C SER A 409 23.41 -13.16 -9.85
N TYR A 410 24.15 -12.76 -10.89
CA TYR A 410 23.98 -13.38 -12.23
C TYR A 410 24.22 -14.89 -12.21
N ALA A 411 25.14 -15.38 -11.37
CA ALA A 411 25.42 -16.80 -11.23
C ALA A 411 24.21 -17.58 -10.70
N ASP A 412 23.54 -17.06 -9.67
CA ASP A 412 22.35 -17.70 -9.11
C ASP A 412 21.17 -17.65 -10.07
N VAL A 413 20.96 -16.51 -10.73
CA VAL A 413 19.93 -16.37 -11.78
C VAL A 413 20.15 -17.37 -12.90
N ARG A 414 21.38 -17.49 -13.41
CA ARG A 414 21.76 -18.46 -14.42
C ARG A 414 21.48 -19.89 -14.00
N GLN A 415 21.91 -20.27 -12.80
CA GLN A 415 21.69 -21.62 -12.25
C GLN A 415 20.19 -21.95 -12.17
N ARG A 416 19.37 -21.03 -11.72
CA ARG A 416 17.90 -21.19 -11.61
C ARG A 416 17.25 -21.31 -12.99
N MET A 417 17.70 -20.52 -13.97
CA MET A 417 17.23 -20.59 -15.35
C MET A 417 17.55 -21.95 -15.98
N GLU A 418 18.78 -22.44 -15.83
CA GLU A 418 19.21 -23.75 -16.33
C GLU A 418 18.40 -24.88 -15.68
N ALA A 419 18.17 -24.79 -14.35
CA ALA A 419 17.32 -25.76 -13.62
C ALA A 419 15.86 -25.76 -14.10
N SER A 420 15.34 -24.61 -14.57
CA SER A 420 13.98 -24.48 -15.14
C SER A 420 13.92 -24.85 -16.65
N GLY A 421 15.05 -25.29 -17.25
CA GLY A 421 15.12 -25.71 -18.65
C GLY A 421 15.35 -24.58 -19.66
N GLN A 422 15.60 -23.33 -19.20
CA GLN A 422 15.98 -22.23 -20.09
C GLN A 422 17.47 -22.32 -20.42
N LYS A 423 17.79 -22.42 -21.71
CA LYS A 423 19.18 -22.50 -22.20
C LYS A 423 19.73 -21.09 -22.42
N LEU A 424 20.88 -20.82 -21.81
CA LEU A 424 21.67 -19.60 -22.05
C LEU A 424 22.73 -19.91 -23.14
N PRO A 425 23.29 -18.86 -23.78
CA PRO A 425 24.37 -19.02 -24.77
C PRO A 425 25.62 -19.65 -24.19
#